data_e0d62c70a187413b90960c7133516094
#
_entry.id   e0d62c70a187413b90960c7133516094
#
_cell.length_a   1.000
_cell.length_b   1.000
_cell.length_c   1.000
_cell.angle_alpha   90.00
_cell.angle_beta   90.00
_cell.angle_gamma   90.00
#
_symmetry.space_group_name_H-M   'P 1'
#
loop_
_entity.id
_entity.type
_entity.pdbx_description
1 polymer ?
#
loop_
_entity_poly.entity_id
_entity_poly.type
_entity_poly.pdbx_seq_one_letter_code
_entity_poly.pdbx_strand_id
1 'polypeptide(L)'
;MTDWLINGKPSTLVSIEDRGLRYADGLFETIAVRDGRARFLSYHLERLAEGCRRLSLPGSAGPLVQREIEQLVCRHTSATGKIIITRGAGPRGYTPPEHPEITRIIGVENAPEPARNRHRDGIAVRTCRTPVGVNPATAGLKTLGRLDQVLARSEWHDPAVPEGLMASPDGRIISGTMTNLFIVAGGRLRTPALTDCGIRGVMRRVVLEEAAQSNIECAEVSIYAEDLARASEMFLTNSLIGIWPIVKLENQSFAVGPLTRRLMARLAARGVRECRI
;
A
#
# COMPACT_ATOMS: atom_id res chain seq x y z
N MET A 1 22.94 -0.02 -8.08
CA MET A 1 22.45 1.06 -8.95
C MET A 1 20.95 0.95 -9.08
N THR A 2 20.21 2.01 -8.88
CA THR A 2 18.77 2.06 -9.14
C THR A 2 18.57 2.29 -10.63
N ASP A 3 17.85 1.38 -11.29
CA ASP A 3 17.49 1.55 -12.70
C ASP A 3 16.20 2.38 -12.79
N TRP A 4 16.29 3.59 -13.33
CA TRP A 4 15.14 4.47 -13.51
C TRP A 4 14.93 4.82 -14.98
N LEU A 5 13.66 4.78 -15.40
CA LEU A 5 13.19 5.26 -16.70
C LEU A 5 12.22 6.43 -16.48
N ILE A 6 12.42 7.51 -17.23
CA ILE A 6 11.44 8.60 -17.33
C ILE A 6 10.97 8.65 -18.77
N ASN A 7 9.66 8.43 -18.98
CA ASN A 7 9.04 8.31 -20.30
C ASN A 7 9.76 7.30 -21.22
N GLY A 8 10.22 6.17 -20.63
CA GLY A 8 10.90 5.08 -21.33
C GLY A 8 12.38 5.29 -21.60
N LYS A 9 12.97 6.41 -21.15
CA LYS A 9 14.41 6.73 -21.34
C LYS A 9 15.14 6.67 -19.99
N PRO A 10 16.34 6.10 -19.91
CA PRO A 10 17.17 6.16 -18.69
C PRO A 10 17.39 7.61 -18.26
N SER A 11 16.91 7.95 -17.06
CA SER A 11 17.02 9.29 -16.48
C SER A 11 16.69 9.29 -15.00
N THR A 12 17.25 10.25 -14.25
CA THR A 12 16.89 10.55 -12.85
C THR A 12 16.36 11.99 -12.69
N LEU A 13 16.10 12.69 -13.81
CA LEU A 13 15.71 14.10 -13.83
C LEU A 13 14.24 14.24 -14.22
N VAL A 14 13.50 15.00 -13.43
CA VAL A 14 12.12 15.41 -13.70
C VAL A 14 12.07 16.94 -13.79
N SER A 15 11.25 17.47 -14.69
CA SER A 15 11.05 18.91 -14.82
C SER A 15 10.54 19.53 -13.52
N ILE A 16 11.08 20.70 -13.16
CA ILE A 16 10.55 21.52 -12.05
C ILE A 16 9.10 21.96 -12.30
N GLU A 17 8.64 21.94 -13.55
CA GLU A 17 7.26 22.27 -13.94
C GLU A 17 6.31 21.09 -13.83
N ASP A 18 6.81 19.88 -13.50
CA ASP A 18 5.97 18.70 -13.32
C ASP A 18 4.98 18.91 -12.18
N ARG A 19 3.70 18.69 -12.47
CA ARG A 19 2.61 18.90 -11.52
C ARG A 19 2.61 17.88 -10.38
N GLY A 20 3.20 16.70 -10.59
CA GLY A 20 3.43 15.72 -9.51
C GLY A 20 4.37 16.29 -8.45
N LEU A 21 5.43 17.00 -8.84
CA LEU A 21 6.34 17.69 -7.93
C LEU A 21 5.66 18.91 -7.27
N ARG A 22 4.95 19.73 -8.05
CA ARG A 22 4.39 21.01 -7.57
C ARG A 22 3.11 20.86 -6.75
N TYR A 23 2.28 19.86 -7.05
CA TYR A 23 0.90 19.72 -6.51
C TYR A 23 0.56 18.31 -6.05
N ALA A 24 1.49 17.36 -6.09
CA ALA A 24 1.23 15.93 -5.89
C ALA A 24 0.15 15.38 -6.86
N ASP A 25 0.02 15.97 -8.07
CA ASP A 25 -0.98 15.63 -9.08
C ASP A 25 -0.56 14.36 -9.82
N GLY A 26 -0.83 13.20 -9.18
CA GLY A 26 -0.44 11.91 -9.72
C GLY A 26 -0.65 10.75 -8.74
N LEU A 27 -0.19 9.59 -9.18
CA LEU A 27 -0.37 8.29 -8.54
C LEU A 27 0.95 7.54 -8.46
N PHE A 28 1.05 6.57 -7.54
CA PHE A 28 2.21 5.70 -7.51
C PHE A 28 1.86 4.26 -7.12
N GLU A 29 2.74 3.33 -7.51
CA GLU A 29 2.70 1.94 -7.11
C GLU A 29 4.03 1.52 -6.47
N THR A 30 3.96 0.53 -5.58
CA THR A 30 5.12 -0.10 -4.95
C THR A 30 4.91 -1.60 -5.00
N ILE A 31 5.77 -2.31 -5.72
CA ILE A 31 5.53 -3.68 -6.15
C ILE A 31 6.70 -4.56 -5.67
N ALA A 32 6.42 -5.68 -5.02
CA ALA A 32 7.46 -6.65 -4.71
C ALA A 32 7.94 -7.33 -6.00
N VAL A 33 9.23 -7.34 -6.22
CA VAL A 33 9.88 -8.07 -7.31
C VAL A 33 10.55 -9.31 -6.74
N ARG A 34 10.23 -10.47 -7.31
CA ARG A 34 10.79 -11.77 -6.92
C ARG A 34 11.04 -12.59 -8.17
N ASP A 35 12.26 -13.12 -8.29
CA ASP A 35 12.71 -13.96 -9.42
C ASP A 35 12.43 -13.31 -10.79
N GLY A 36 12.75 -12.02 -10.94
CA GLY A 36 12.57 -11.29 -12.18
C GLY A 36 11.10 -10.93 -12.51
N ARG A 37 10.17 -11.08 -11.56
CA ARG A 37 8.75 -10.84 -11.80
C ARG A 37 8.16 -9.88 -10.78
N ALA A 38 7.35 -8.95 -11.25
CA ALA A 38 6.54 -8.05 -10.43
C ALA A 38 5.33 -8.82 -9.89
N ARG A 39 5.24 -8.97 -8.56
CA ARG A 39 4.17 -9.73 -7.90
C ARG A 39 2.83 -9.01 -8.01
N PHE A 40 1.78 -9.71 -8.45
CA PHE A 40 0.43 -9.17 -8.67
C PHE A 40 0.39 -7.92 -9.57
N LEU A 41 1.24 -7.88 -10.60
CA LEU A 41 1.37 -6.73 -11.49
C LEU A 41 0.01 -6.30 -12.07
N SER A 42 -0.83 -7.24 -12.50
CA SER A 42 -2.16 -6.93 -13.04
C SER A 42 -3.02 -6.13 -12.04
N TYR A 43 -3.02 -6.49 -10.75
CA TYR A 43 -3.79 -5.78 -9.73
C TYR A 43 -3.24 -4.36 -9.47
N HIS A 44 -1.91 -4.20 -9.55
CA HIS A 44 -1.28 -2.89 -9.46
C HIS A 44 -1.66 -2.00 -10.64
N LEU A 45 -1.64 -2.54 -11.86
CA LEU A 45 -2.03 -1.82 -13.07
C LEU A 45 -3.52 -1.48 -13.10
N GLU A 46 -4.39 -2.40 -12.64
CA GLU A 46 -5.83 -2.13 -12.49
C GLU A 46 -6.09 -0.97 -11.52
N ARG A 47 -5.43 -0.96 -10.35
CA ARG A 47 -5.56 0.15 -9.39
C ARG A 47 -5.02 1.45 -9.96
N LEU A 48 -3.90 1.41 -10.66
CA LEU A 48 -3.32 2.56 -11.33
C LEU A 48 -4.27 3.12 -12.40
N ALA A 49 -4.85 2.25 -13.22
CA ALA A 49 -5.81 2.62 -14.26
C ALA A 49 -7.08 3.27 -13.68
N GLU A 50 -7.62 2.69 -12.60
CA GLU A 50 -8.75 3.29 -11.87
C GLU A 50 -8.39 4.67 -11.31
N GLY A 51 -7.19 4.82 -10.75
CA GLY A 51 -6.70 6.10 -10.29
C GLY A 51 -6.56 7.13 -11.41
N CYS A 52 -5.98 6.74 -12.55
CA CYS A 52 -5.88 7.62 -13.72
C CYS A 52 -7.27 8.07 -14.21
N ARG A 53 -8.24 7.15 -14.28
CA ARG A 53 -9.61 7.46 -14.66
C ARG A 53 -10.24 8.50 -13.71
N ARG A 54 -10.11 8.31 -12.38
CA ARG A 54 -10.71 9.19 -11.38
C ARG A 54 -10.03 10.56 -11.30
N LEU A 55 -8.73 10.64 -11.59
CA LEU A 55 -8.00 11.90 -11.69
C LEU A 55 -8.05 12.53 -13.08
N SER A 56 -8.80 11.94 -14.03
CA SER A 56 -8.84 12.37 -15.43
C SER A 56 -7.43 12.51 -16.04
N LEU A 57 -6.55 11.57 -15.73
CA LEU A 57 -5.25 11.43 -16.39
C LEU A 57 -5.43 10.61 -17.68
N PRO A 58 -4.69 10.92 -18.76
CA PRO A 58 -4.76 10.14 -19.99
C PRO A 58 -4.52 8.65 -19.74
N GLY A 59 -5.48 7.79 -20.11
CA GLY A 59 -5.52 6.36 -19.78
C GLY A 59 -4.59 5.44 -20.60
N SER A 60 -3.90 5.96 -21.61
CA SER A 60 -3.13 5.16 -22.57
C SER A 60 -1.76 4.65 -22.05
N ALA A 61 -1.40 4.97 -20.82
CA ALA A 61 -0.09 4.59 -20.25
C ALA A 61 0.04 3.12 -19.84
N GLY A 62 -1.07 2.40 -19.62
CA GLY A 62 -1.06 1.05 -19.06
C GLY A 62 -0.11 0.06 -19.77
N PRO A 63 -0.24 -0.17 -21.10
CA PRO A 63 0.65 -1.09 -21.82
C PRO A 63 2.12 -0.66 -21.84
N LEU A 64 2.39 0.65 -21.88
CA LEU A 64 3.76 1.18 -21.82
C LEU A 64 4.35 0.96 -20.43
N VAL A 65 3.61 1.30 -19.38
CA VAL A 65 4.01 1.10 -17.98
C VAL A 65 4.29 -0.38 -17.71
N GLN A 66 3.44 -1.28 -18.18
CA GLN A 66 3.65 -2.72 -18.05
C GLN A 66 4.96 -3.15 -18.71
N ARG A 67 5.20 -2.76 -19.95
CA ARG A 67 6.42 -3.11 -20.68
C ARG A 67 7.66 -2.56 -19.98
N GLU A 68 7.63 -1.28 -19.59
CA GLU A 68 8.75 -0.61 -18.93
C GLU A 68 9.10 -1.26 -17.60
N ILE A 69 8.11 -1.59 -16.75
CA ILE A 69 8.38 -2.26 -15.46
C ILE A 69 8.86 -3.70 -15.65
N GLU A 70 8.27 -4.48 -16.56
CA GLU A 70 8.70 -5.85 -16.86
C GLU A 70 10.14 -5.89 -17.38
N GLN A 71 10.52 -4.95 -18.23
CA GLN A 71 11.89 -4.80 -18.74
C GLN A 71 12.92 -4.53 -17.64
N LEU A 72 12.55 -3.75 -16.63
CA LEU A 72 13.46 -3.45 -15.52
C LEU A 72 13.55 -4.60 -14.52
N VAL A 73 12.42 -5.17 -14.12
CA VAL A 73 12.39 -6.16 -13.03
C VAL A 73 13.02 -7.50 -13.41
N CYS A 74 13.05 -7.87 -14.69
CA CYS A 74 13.58 -9.17 -15.15
C CYS A 74 15.03 -9.44 -14.74
N ARG A 75 15.80 -8.42 -14.41
CA ARG A 75 17.21 -8.48 -13.99
C ARG A 75 17.40 -8.68 -12.49
N HIS A 76 16.32 -8.66 -11.70
CA HIS A 76 16.40 -8.63 -10.23
C HIS A 76 15.75 -9.87 -9.61
N THR A 77 16.48 -10.59 -8.78
CA THR A 77 15.95 -11.73 -8.02
C THR A 77 15.09 -11.28 -6.84
N SER A 78 15.44 -10.14 -6.21
CA SER A 78 14.69 -9.55 -5.09
C SER A 78 14.87 -8.03 -5.13
N ALA A 79 13.77 -7.31 -5.35
CA ALA A 79 13.77 -5.85 -5.45
C ALA A 79 12.39 -5.27 -5.14
N THR A 80 12.29 -3.95 -5.19
CA THR A 80 11.05 -3.17 -5.13
C THR A 80 10.87 -2.42 -6.44
N GLY A 81 9.84 -2.73 -7.20
CA GLY A 81 9.43 -1.96 -8.36
C GLY A 81 8.64 -0.72 -7.94
N LYS A 82 8.93 0.40 -8.57
CA LYS A 82 8.23 1.69 -8.42
C LYS A 82 7.65 2.13 -9.74
N ILE A 83 6.40 2.57 -9.70
CA ILE A 83 5.73 3.25 -10.80
C ILE A 83 5.18 4.56 -10.25
N ILE A 84 5.48 5.68 -10.90
CA ILE A 84 4.89 6.97 -10.59
C ILE A 84 4.34 7.54 -11.90
N ILE A 85 3.10 7.98 -11.87
CA ILE A 85 2.44 8.67 -12.98
C ILE A 85 2.01 10.03 -12.50
N THR A 86 2.47 11.09 -13.17
CA THR A 86 2.02 12.44 -12.91
C THR A 86 1.24 12.98 -14.10
N ARG A 87 0.55 14.11 -13.93
CA ARG A 87 -0.07 14.83 -15.05
C ARG A 87 0.96 15.45 -15.98
N GLY A 88 2.25 15.42 -15.63
CA GLY A 88 3.33 16.03 -16.39
C GLY A 88 3.50 17.53 -16.11
N ALA A 89 4.26 18.18 -16.96
CA ALA A 89 4.48 19.61 -16.88
C ALA A 89 3.21 20.41 -17.22
N GLY A 90 3.05 21.54 -16.58
CA GLY A 90 1.87 22.38 -16.81
C GLY A 90 2.05 23.81 -16.31
N PRO A 91 1.12 24.72 -16.67
CA PRO A 91 1.15 26.10 -16.27
C PRO A 91 0.98 26.25 -14.75
N ARG A 92 1.22 27.46 -14.25
CA ARG A 92 0.95 27.83 -12.85
C ARG A 92 -0.54 27.73 -12.55
N GLY A 93 -0.85 27.24 -11.34
CA GLY A 93 -2.21 27.16 -10.80
C GLY A 93 -2.78 25.75 -10.87
N TYR A 94 -3.99 25.58 -10.34
CA TYR A 94 -4.59 24.25 -10.15
C TYR A 94 -5.32 23.74 -11.38
N THR A 95 -5.67 24.60 -12.32
CA THR A 95 -6.33 24.20 -13.58
C THR A 95 -5.43 23.22 -14.34
N PRO A 96 -5.92 21.99 -14.61
CA PRO A 96 -5.16 21.06 -15.42
C PRO A 96 -4.97 21.60 -16.86
N PRO A 97 -3.85 21.29 -17.52
CA PRO A 97 -3.72 21.58 -18.95
C PRO A 97 -4.77 20.82 -19.74
N GLU A 98 -5.26 21.40 -20.83
CA GLU A 98 -6.29 20.80 -21.69
C GLU A 98 -5.82 19.47 -22.32
N HIS A 99 -4.54 19.44 -22.72
CA HIS A 99 -3.88 18.26 -23.29
C HIS A 99 -2.67 17.87 -22.44
N PRO A 100 -2.86 17.15 -21.31
CA PRO A 100 -1.75 16.81 -20.43
C PRO A 100 -0.85 15.73 -21.06
N GLU A 101 0.45 15.96 -21.03
CA GLU A 101 1.47 14.97 -21.37
C GLU A 101 1.97 14.32 -20.06
N ILE A 102 1.44 13.15 -19.73
CA ILE A 102 1.81 12.48 -18.48
C ILE A 102 3.31 12.18 -18.40
N THR A 103 3.89 12.33 -17.22
CA THR A 103 5.22 11.81 -16.91
C THR A 103 5.09 10.42 -16.29
N ARG A 104 5.74 9.43 -16.92
CA ARG A 104 5.92 8.08 -16.37
C ARG A 104 7.31 7.96 -15.78
N ILE A 105 7.39 7.63 -14.50
CA ILE A 105 8.65 7.39 -13.78
C ILE A 105 8.60 5.95 -13.31
N ILE A 106 9.44 5.10 -13.85
CA ILE A 106 9.48 3.67 -13.55
C ILE A 106 10.87 3.32 -13.05
N GLY A 107 10.95 2.64 -11.92
CA GLY A 107 12.25 2.31 -11.35
C GLY A 107 12.24 1.02 -10.53
N VAL A 108 13.45 0.57 -10.23
CA VAL A 108 13.70 -0.57 -9.36
C VAL A 108 14.66 -0.14 -8.26
N GLU A 109 14.25 -0.37 -7.02
CA GLU A 109 15.01 -0.10 -5.81
C GLU A 109 15.37 -1.42 -5.11
N ASN A 110 16.35 -1.40 -4.21
CA ASN A 110 16.65 -2.56 -3.38
C ASN A 110 15.41 -2.98 -2.58
N ALA A 111 15.21 -4.29 -2.44
CA ALA A 111 14.19 -4.80 -1.54
C ALA A 111 14.56 -4.40 -0.08
N PRO A 112 13.55 -4.12 0.77
CA PRO A 112 13.81 -3.96 2.19
C PRO A 112 14.42 -5.25 2.77
N GLU A 113 15.24 -5.11 3.81
CA GLU A 113 15.82 -6.24 4.51
C GLU A 113 14.73 -7.21 5.01
N PRO A 114 14.95 -8.55 4.83
CA PRO A 114 13.96 -9.53 5.26
C PRO A 114 13.80 -9.52 6.79
N ALA A 115 12.60 -9.19 7.26
CA ALA A 115 12.25 -9.19 8.67
C ALA A 115 11.45 -10.47 9.03
N ARG A 116 12.05 -11.66 8.82
CA ARG A 116 11.39 -12.98 8.99
C ARG A 116 10.78 -13.19 10.37
N ASN A 117 11.46 -12.74 11.42
CA ASN A 117 10.93 -12.79 12.80
C ASN A 117 9.62 -12.01 12.94
N ARG A 118 9.44 -10.90 12.23
CA ARG A 118 8.17 -10.13 12.28
C ARG A 118 6.97 -10.91 11.73
N HIS A 119 7.19 -11.83 10.80
CA HIS A 119 6.14 -12.69 10.27
C HIS A 119 5.77 -13.81 11.24
N ARG A 120 6.76 -14.41 11.91
CA ARG A 120 6.57 -15.51 12.86
C ARG A 120 6.11 -15.02 14.23
N ASP A 121 6.80 -14.02 14.76
CA ASP A 121 6.64 -13.56 16.15
C ASP A 121 5.66 -12.39 16.27
N GLY A 122 5.33 -11.75 15.14
CA GLY A 122 4.48 -10.57 15.09
C GLY A 122 5.23 -9.28 15.40
N ILE A 123 4.49 -8.17 15.43
CA ILE A 123 5.02 -6.82 15.67
C ILE A 123 4.25 -6.10 16.78
N ALA A 124 4.94 -5.18 17.46
CA ALA A 124 4.30 -4.15 18.23
C ALA A 124 3.89 -2.98 17.33
N VAL A 125 2.73 -2.39 17.60
CA VAL A 125 2.24 -1.17 16.93
C VAL A 125 1.78 -0.16 17.97
N ARG A 126 1.66 1.09 17.55
CA ARG A 126 1.09 2.18 18.35
C ARG A 126 -0.08 2.83 17.63
N THR A 127 -0.82 3.68 18.31
CA THR A 127 -1.79 4.58 17.70
C THR A 127 -1.12 5.91 17.37
N CYS A 128 -1.30 6.40 16.15
CA CYS A 128 -0.82 7.72 15.73
C CYS A 128 -1.76 8.83 16.19
N ARG A 129 -1.19 9.98 16.53
CA ARG A 129 -1.95 11.20 16.82
C ARG A 129 -2.39 11.92 15.54
N THR A 130 -1.55 11.85 14.51
CA THR A 130 -1.84 12.46 13.20
C THR A 130 -2.98 11.72 12.51
N PRO A 131 -4.09 12.38 12.19
CA PRO A 131 -5.21 11.74 11.50
C PRO A 131 -4.92 11.54 10.01
N VAL A 132 -5.68 10.63 9.39
CA VAL A 132 -5.78 10.53 7.92
C VAL A 132 -6.76 11.59 7.41
N GLY A 133 -6.35 12.37 6.43
CA GLY A 133 -7.24 13.33 5.76
C GLY A 133 -8.41 12.62 5.06
N VAL A 134 -9.61 13.14 5.25
CA VAL A 134 -10.84 12.64 4.62
C VAL A 134 -11.07 13.35 3.31
N ASN A 135 -11.11 12.61 2.21
CA ASN A 135 -11.44 13.12 0.89
C ASN A 135 -12.08 12.01 0.03
N PRO A 136 -13.42 11.96 -0.07
CA PRO A 136 -14.13 10.95 -0.87
C PRO A 136 -13.70 10.90 -2.34
N ALA A 137 -13.28 12.04 -2.92
CA ALA A 137 -12.84 12.09 -4.32
C ALA A 137 -11.56 11.28 -4.58
N THR A 138 -10.69 11.12 -3.56
CA THR A 138 -9.42 10.38 -3.67
C THR A 138 -9.40 9.10 -2.83
N ALA A 139 -10.46 8.79 -2.10
CA ALA A 139 -10.55 7.59 -1.27
C ALA A 139 -10.25 6.31 -2.06
N GLY A 140 -9.45 5.44 -1.49
CA GLY A 140 -9.00 4.19 -2.11
C GLY A 140 -7.81 4.33 -3.07
N LEU A 141 -7.55 5.54 -3.60
CA LEU A 141 -6.44 5.79 -4.53
C LEU A 141 -5.09 5.88 -3.81
N LYS A 142 -4.04 5.52 -4.55
CA LYS A 142 -2.65 5.66 -4.08
C LYS A 142 -2.03 6.90 -4.73
N THR A 143 -2.51 8.09 -4.29
CA THR A 143 -2.04 9.41 -4.78
C THR A 143 -0.65 9.74 -4.25
N LEU A 144 0.04 10.70 -4.84
CA LEU A 144 1.39 11.14 -4.43
C LEU A 144 1.40 11.88 -3.08
N GLY A 145 0.33 12.59 -2.72
CA GLY A 145 0.25 13.31 -1.45
C GLY A 145 0.20 12.36 -0.26
N ARG A 146 1.30 12.27 0.49
CA ARG A 146 1.48 11.37 1.64
C ARG A 146 1.95 12.08 2.91
N LEU A 147 1.67 13.37 3.06
CA LEU A 147 2.10 14.13 4.22
C LEU A 147 1.54 13.59 5.54
N ASP A 148 0.27 13.15 5.56
CA ASP A 148 -0.33 12.56 6.76
C ASP A 148 0.50 11.36 7.25
N GLN A 149 0.89 10.47 6.33
CA GLN A 149 1.69 9.29 6.65
C GLN A 149 3.12 9.66 7.09
N VAL A 150 3.72 10.68 6.48
CA VAL A 150 5.04 11.18 6.87
C VAL A 150 4.99 11.78 8.28
N LEU A 151 4.00 12.63 8.56
CA LEU A 151 3.82 13.24 9.88
C LEU A 151 3.53 12.18 10.95
N ALA A 152 2.62 11.26 10.67
CA ALA A 152 2.33 10.15 11.58
C ALA A 152 3.57 9.32 11.86
N ARG A 153 4.35 8.94 10.82
CA ARG A 153 5.58 8.14 10.98
C ARG A 153 6.68 8.89 11.74
N SER A 154 6.68 10.21 11.72
CA SER A 154 7.64 11.06 12.46
C SER A 154 7.35 11.14 13.97
N GLU A 155 6.23 10.60 14.45
CA GLU A 155 5.87 10.65 15.86
C GLU A 155 6.76 9.77 16.77
N TRP A 156 7.51 8.83 16.20
CA TRP A 156 8.38 7.93 16.97
C TRP A 156 9.58 7.43 16.14
N HIS A 157 10.63 7.06 16.86
CA HIS A 157 11.88 6.52 16.29
C HIS A 157 12.23 5.12 16.81
N ASP A 158 11.41 4.54 17.70
CA ASP A 158 11.66 3.22 18.27
C ASP A 158 11.57 2.13 17.19
N PRO A 159 12.67 1.40 16.87
CA PRO A 159 12.67 0.32 15.88
C PRO A 159 11.87 -0.91 16.32
N ALA A 160 11.58 -1.06 17.61
CA ALA A 160 10.74 -2.13 18.12
C ALA A 160 9.25 -1.93 17.75
N VAL A 161 8.87 -0.71 17.37
CA VAL A 161 7.52 -0.36 16.91
C VAL A 161 7.60 0.01 15.42
N PRO A 162 7.55 -0.95 14.50
CA PRO A 162 7.78 -0.69 13.07
C PRO A 162 6.61 0.01 12.38
N GLU A 163 5.41 0.04 12.99
CA GLU A 163 4.22 0.59 12.35
C GLU A 163 3.31 1.27 13.39
N GLY A 164 2.48 2.24 12.93
CA GLY A 164 1.48 2.93 13.71
C GLY A 164 0.12 2.92 13.01
N LEU A 165 -0.95 2.73 13.78
CA LEU A 165 -2.33 2.80 13.30
C LEU A 165 -2.80 4.25 13.23
N MET A 166 -3.40 4.62 12.12
CA MET A 166 -3.94 5.96 11.85
C MET A 166 -5.47 5.91 11.84
N ALA A 167 -6.07 6.91 12.47
CA ALA A 167 -7.52 7.12 12.47
C ALA A 167 -7.91 8.33 11.61
N SER A 168 -9.15 8.35 11.15
CA SER A 168 -9.79 9.58 10.62
C SER A 168 -10.18 10.52 11.77
N PRO A 169 -10.49 11.81 11.49
CA PRO A 169 -10.85 12.78 12.52
C PRO A 169 -12.06 12.38 13.38
N ASP A 170 -12.94 11.53 12.88
CA ASP A 170 -14.11 10.98 13.59
C ASP A 170 -13.81 9.70 14.39
N GLY A 171 -12.52 9.32 14.49
CA GLY A 171 -12.05 8.21 15.33
C GLY A 171 -12.11 6.83 14.68
N ARG A 172 -12.55 6.70 13.42
CA ARG A 172 -12.47 5.41 12.71
C ARG A 172 -11.02 5.05 12.41
N ILE A 173 -10.61 3.86 12.77
CA ILE A 173 -9.29 3.31 12.41
C ILE A 173 -9.30 3.00 10.92
N ILE A 174 -8.35 3.54 10.17
CA ILE A 174 -8.32 3.47 8.70
C ILE A 174 -7.24 2.52 8.20
N SER A 175 -6.01 2.67 8.70
CA SER A 175 -4.86 1.92 8.17
C SER A 175 -3.66 2.03 9.10
N GLY A 176 -2.55 1.34 8.79
CA GLY A 176 -1.24 1.76 9.27
C GLY A 176 -0.68 2.90 8.41
N THR A 177 0.51 3.40 8.74
CA THR A 177 1.17 4.47 7.96
C THR A 177 1.51 4.01 6.54
N MET A 178 1.79 2.71 6.35
CA MET A 178 2.10 2.11 5.03
C MET A 178 1.36 0.79 4.77
N THR A 179 0.39 0.43 5.61
CA THR A 179 -0.28 -0.88 5.61
C THR A 179 -1.80 -0.74 5.68
N ASN A 180 -2.53 -1.82 5.30
CA ASN A 180 -3.95 -1.97 5.63
C ASN A 180 -4.11 -2.87 6.85
N LEU A 181 -5.14 -2.61 7.65
CA LEU A 181 -5.48 -3.33 8.87
C LEU A 181 -6.56 -4.39 8.61
N PHE A 182 -6.41 -5.53 9.27
CA PHE A 182 -7.45 -6.54 9.46
C PHE A 182 -7.51 -6.91 10.93
N ILE A 183 -8.71 -7.17 11.43
CA ILE A 183 -8.97 -7.66 12.78
C ILE A 183 -9.85 -8.91 12.73
N VAL A 184 -9.74 -9.77 13.72
CA VAL A 184 -10.65 -10.90 13.95
C VAL A 184 -11.43 -10.62 15.21
N ALA A 185 -12.74 -10.56 15.09
CA ALA A 185 -13.66 -10.36 16.22
C ALA A 185 -14.86 -11.29 16.07
N GLY A 186 -15.15 -12.07 17.13
CA GLY A 186 -16.22 -13.07 17.10
C GLY A 186 -16.03 -14.15 16.02
N GLY A 187 -14.77 -14.52 15.72
CA GLY A 187 -14.44 -15.52 14.68
C GLY A 187 -14.55 -15.01 13.23
N ARG A 188 -14.89 -13.74 13.01
CA ARG A 188 -15.08 -13.12 11.70
C ARG A 188 -13.95 -12.14 11.41
N LEU A 189 -13.50 -12.15 10.17
CA LEU A 189 -12.51 -11.18 9.67
C LEU A 189 -13.20 -9.84 9.36
N ARG A 190 -12.58 -8.74 9.78
CA ARG A 190 -13.06 -7.39 9.47
C ARG A 190 -11.89 -6.53 9.02
N THR A 191 -12.17 -5.58 8.13
CA THR A 191 -11.20 -4.58 7.67
C THR A 191 -11.89 -3.23 7.51
N PRO A 192 -11.21 -2.09 7.71
CA PRO A 192 -11.81 -0.78 7.54
C PRO A 192 -12.44 -0.61 6.16
N ALA A 193 -13.68 -0.09 6.12
CA ALA A 193 -14.31 0.39 4.91
C ALA A 193 -13.61 1.69 4.49
N LEU A 194 -13.06 1.70 3.29
CA LEU A 194 -12.30 2.84 2.75
C LEU A 194 -13.16 3.64 1.77
N THR A 195 -14.26 4.20 2.28
CA THR A 195 -15.27 4.88 1.48
C THR A 195 -14.95 6.34 1.22
N ASP A 196 -14.27 7.00 2.16
CA ASP A 196 -14.02 8.44 2.16
C ASP A 196 -12.54 8.81 2.43
N CYS A 197 -11.70 7.84 2.79
CA CYS A 197 -10.26 8.02 2.98
C CYS A 197 -9.52 6.67 2.89
N GLY A 198 -8.18 6.72 3.03
CA GLY A 198 -7.32 5.53 3.01
C GLY A 198 -7.01 5.02 1.60
N ILE A 199 -6.22 3.95 1.52
CA ILE A 199 -5.77 3.32 0.26
C ILE A 199 -6.30 1.90 0.20
N ARG A 200 -6.99 1.52 -0.89
CA ARG A 200 -7.37 0.13 -1.16
C ARG A 200 -6.16 -0.65 -1.66
N GLY A 201 -5.41 -1.25 -0.72
CA GLY A 201 -4.16 -1.96 -0.99
C GLY A 201 -4.34 -3.17 -1.89
N VAL A 202 -3.37 -3.44 -2.79
CA VAL A 202 -3.37 -4.66 -3.61
C VAL A 202 -3.31 -5.90 -2.71
N MET A 203 -2.44 -5.92 -1.70
CA MET A 203 -2.39 -7.06 -0.78
C MET A 203 -3.67 -7.18 0.07
N ARG A 204 -4.31 -6.07 0.43
CA ARG A 204 -5.65 -6.10 1.05
C ARG A 204 -6.66 -6.84 0.17
N ARG A 205 -6.69 -6.53 -1.14
CA ARG A 205 -7.53 -7.23 -2.12
C ARG A 205 -7.22 -8.73 -2.15
N VAL A 206 -5.93 -9.09 -2.21
CA VAL A 206 -5.51 -10.51 -2.21
C VAL A 206 -5.96 -11.23 -0.95
N VAL A 207 -5.87 -10.60 0.23
CA VAL A 207 -6.36 -11.17 1.50
C VAL A 207 -7.88 -11.39 1.46
N LEU A 208 -8.64 -10.42 0.94
CA LEU A 208 -10.11 -10.54 0.78
C LEU A 208 -10.49 -11.69 -0.15
N GLU A 209 -9.79 -11.85 -1.28
CA GLU A 209 -9.99 -12.95 -2.21
C GLU A 209 -9.67 -14.31 -1.56
N GLU A 210 -8.55 -14.42 -0.82
CA GLU A 210 -8.18 -15.65 -0.12
C GLU A 210 -9.16 -15.99 1.02
N ALA A 211 -9.66 -14.99 1.72
CA ALA A 211 -10.69 -15.18 2.73
C ALA A 211 -11.97 -15.77 2.09
N ALA A 212 -12.44 -15.18 0.99
CA ALA A 212 -13.61 -15.66 0.27
C ALA A 212 -13.42 -17.10 -0.24
N GLN A 213 -12.28 -17.41 -0.90
CA GLN A 213 -11.96 -18.76 -1.39
C GLN A 213 -11.81 -19.81 -0.29
N SER A 214 -11.54 -19.36 0.94
CA SER A 214 -11.38 -20.23 2.12
C SER A 214 -12.64 -20.31 2.97
N ASN A 215 -13.77 -19.75 2.52
CA ASN A 215 -15.02 -19.64 3.28
C ASN A 215 -14.81 -18.93 4.65
N ILE A 216 -13.91 -17.94 4.70
CA ILE A 216 -13.73 -17.06 5.85
C ILE A 216 -14.60 -15.82 5.61
N GLU A 217 -15.61 -15.64 6.45
CA GLU A 217 -16.46 -14.46 6.39
C GLU A 217 -15.62 -13.20 6.68
N CYS A 218 -15.62 -12.26 5.74
CA CYS A 218 -14.90 -10.99 5.87
C CYS A 218 -15.84 -9.81 5.56
N ALA A 219 -15.88 -8.83 6.47
CA ALA A 219 -16.67 -7.61 6.31
C ALA A 219 -15.79 -6.37 6.23
N GLU A 220 -16.13 -5.48 5.28
CA GLU A 220 -15.59 -4.12 5.20
C GLU A 220 -16.50 -3.20 6.01
N VAL A 221 -16.03 -2.74 7.18
CA VAL A 221 -16.86 -2.01 8.16
C VAL A 221 -16.09 -0.85 8.78
N SER A 222 -16.79 0.07 9.45
CA SER A 222 -16.13 1.02 10.35
C SER A 222 -15.54 0.27 11.53
N ILE A 223 -14.30 0.57 11.88
CA ILE A 223 -13.57 0.00 13.02
C ILE A 223 -13.17 1.14 13.93
N TYR A 224 -13.41 1.00 15.22
CA TYR A 224 -13.07 1.96 16.26
C TYR A 224 -12.11 1.34 17.29
N ALA A 225 -11.61 2.15 18.21
CA ALA A 225 -10.69 1.70 19.24
C ALA A 225 -11.26 0.54 20.09
N GLU A 226 -12.56 0.55 20.36
CA GLU A 226 -13.26 -0.50 21.12
C GLU A 226 -13.26 -1.84 20.36
N ASP A 227 -13.31 -1.81 19.02
CA ASP A 227 -13.22 -3.02 18.19
C ASP A 227 -11.82 -3.63 18.26
N LEU A 228 -10.77 -2.78 18.27
CA LEU A 228 -9.40 -3.24 18.47
C LEU A 228 -9.22 -3.91 19.84
N ALA A 229 -9.77 -3.32 20.89
CA ALA A 229 -9.70 -3.87 22.25
C ALA A 229 -10.39 -5.24 22.39
N ARG A 230 -11.42 -5.51 21.57
CA ARG A 230 -12.18 -6.78 21.56
C ARG A 230 -11.67 -7.78 20.52
N ALA A 231 -10.70 -7.40 19.69
CA ALA A 231 -10.16 -8.28 18.67
C ALA A 231 -9.40 -9.45 19.31
N SER A 232 -9.60 -10.65 18.79
CA SER A 232 -8.81 -11.83 19.16
C SER A 232 -7.51 -11.94 18.40
N GLU A 233 -7.48 -11.43 17.15
CA GLU A 233 -6.32 -11.38 16.28
C GLU A 233 -6.32 -10.06 15.51
N MET A 234 -5.13 -9.55 15.20
CA MET A 234 -4.97 -8.41 14.30
C MET A 234 -3.75 -8.63 13.42
N PHE A 235 -3.79 -8.12 12.21
CA PHE A 235 -2.63 -8.10 11.33
C PHE A 235 -2.64 -6.93 10.36
N LEU A 236 -1.47 -6.61 9.88
CA LEU A 236 -1.22 -5.57 8.86
C LEU A 236 -0.74 -6.20 7.56
N THR A 237 -1.03 -5.54 6.44
CA THR A 237 -0.65 -6.06 5.14
C THR A 237 -0.27 -4.93 4.16
N ASN A 238 0.75 -5.19 3.34
CA ASN A 238 1.08 -4.42 2.14
C ASN A 238 1.80 -5.29 1.10
N SER A 239 2.07 -4.73 -0.06
CA SER A 239 2.65 -5.47 -1.20
C SER A 239 4.05 -6.02 -0.95
N LEU A 240 4.83 -5.46 -0.03
CA LEU A 240 6.22 -5.87 0.26
C LEU A 240 6.30 -6.89 1.39
N ILE A 241 5.48 -6.71 2.44
CA ILE A 241 5.55 -7.53 3.65
C ILE A 241 4.61 -8.75 3.63
N GLY A 242 3.61 -8.80 2.75
CA GLY A 242 2.54 -9.79 2.90
C GLY A 242 1.71 -9.50 4.15
N ILE A 243 1.79 -10.33 5.18
CA ILE A 243 1.12 -10.16 6.49
C ILE A 243 2.14 -10.02 7.61
N TRP A 244 1.98 -9.02 8.45
CA TRP A 244 2.59 -8.90 9.77
C TRP A 244 1.51 -9.05 10.85
N PRO A 245 1.52 -10.11 11.67
CA PRO A 245 0.65 -10.21 12.83
C PRO A 245 0.95 -9.09 13.83
N ILE A 246 -0.09 -8.51 14.44
CA ILE A 246 0.07 -7.58 15.55
C ILE A 246 0.01 -8.40 16.85
N VAL A 247 1.06 -8.31 17.66
CA VAL A 247 1.11 -8.98 18.98
C VAL A 247 1.06 -8.00 20.14
N LYS A 248 1.21 -6.71 19.86
CA LYS A 248 1.09 -5.67 20.87
C LYS A 248 0.56 -4.37 20.26
N LEU A 249 -0.44 -3.79 20.89
CA LEU A 249 -0.93 -2.44 20.62
C LEU A 249 -0.95 -1.70 21.95
N GLU A 250 -0.13 -0.66 22.09
CA GLU A 250 0.10 0.05 23.35
C GLU A 250 0.44 -0.95 24.49
N ASN A 251 -0.44 -1.06 25.48
CA ASN A 251 -0.27 -1.96 26.63
C ASN A 251 -1.02 -3.30 26.47
N GLN A 252 -1.75 -3.50 25.38
CA GLN A 252 -2.51 -4.71 25.14
C GLN A 252 -1.72 -5.70 24.29
N SER A 253 -1.70 -6.96 24.71
CA SER A 253 -1.04 -8.06 23.98
C SER A 253 -2.05 -8.92 23.25
N PHE A 254 -1.64 -9.47 22.10
CA PHE A 254 -2.44 -10.33 21.24
C PHE A 254 -1.65 -11.57 20.84
N ALA A 255 -2.33 -12.66 20.58
CA ALA A 255 -1.70 -13.84 20.00
C ALA A 255 -1.64 -13.75 18.47
N VAL A 256 -0.63 -14.39 17.86
CA VAL A 256 -0.71 -14.74 16.44
C VAL A 256 -1.70 -15.87 16.28
N GLY A 257 -2.94 -15.56 15.96
CA GLY A 257 -4.03 -16.51 15.99
C GLY A 257 -4.14 -17.43 14.78
N PRO A 258 -5.02 -18.42 14.85
CA PRO A 258 -5.15 -19.45 13.81
C PRO A 258 -5.64 -18.91 12.46
N LEU A 259 -6.52 -17.90 12.46
CA LEU A 259 -7.03 -17.32 11.23
C LEU A 259 -5.95 -16.54 10.49
N THR A 260 -5.15 -15.75 11.21
CA THR A 260 -3.98 -15.05 10.65
C THR A 260 -3.00 -16.04 10.06
N ARG A 261 -2.63 -17.13 10.77
CA ARG A 261 -1.73 -18.18 10.26
C ARG A 261 -2.28 -18.87 9.01
N ARG A 262 -3.58 -19.16 8.99
CA ARG A 262 -4.26 -19.76 7.83
C ARG A 262 -4.16 -18.84 6.60
N LEU A 263 -4.42 -17.55 6.74
CA LEU A 263 -4.28 -16.58 5.65
C LEU A 263 -2.81 -16.43 5.20
N MET A 264 -1.85 -16.43 6.11
CA MET A 264 -0.44 -16.42 5.77
C MET A 264 -0.05 -17.64 4.93
N ALA A 265 -0.48 -18.84 5.31
CA ALA A 265 -0.24 -20.06 4.54
C ALA A 265 -0.86 -19.98 3.13
N ARG A 266 -2.08 -19.46 3.02
CA ARG A 266 -2.75 -19.22 1.72
C ARG A 266 -1.96 -18.24 0.84
N LEU A 267 -1.52 -17.12 1.41
CA LEU A 267 -0.70 -16.14 0.70
C LEU A 267 0.65 -16.73 0.28
N ALA A 268 1.28 -17.55 1.14
CA ALA A 268 2.52 -18.25 0.80
C ALA A 268 2.33 -19.17 -0.42
N ALA A 269 1.20 -19.87 -0.51
CA ALA A 269 0.84 -20.68 -1.67
C ALA A 269 0.63 -19.86 -2.93
N ARG A 270 0.17 -18.60 -2.82
CA ARG A 270 0.08 -17.62 -3.93
C ARG A 270 1.40 -16.91 -4.25
N GLY A 271 2.53 -17.34 -3.69
CA GLY A 271 3.84 -16.79 -4.00
C GLY A 271 4.28 -15.63 -3.09
N VAL A 272 3.53 -15.31 -2.03
CA VAL A 272 3.95 -14.34 -1.00
C VAL A 272 4.91 -15.04 -0.02
N ARG A 273 6.17 -15.22 -0.46
CA ARG A 273 7.18 -16.03 0.26
C ARG A 273 7.46 -15.53 1.68
N GLU A 274 7.26 -14.23 1.92
CA GLU A 274 7.41 -13.60 3.23
C GLU A 274 6.46 -14.20 4.28
N CYS A 275 5.33 -14.75 3.84
CA CYS A 275 4.34 -15.42 4.72
C CYS A 275 4.65 -16.90 5.01
N ARG A 276 5.77 -17.46 4.54
CA ARG A 276 6.24 -18.81 4.93
C ARG A 276 6.88 -18.75 6.32
N ILE A 277 6.20 -19.29 7.30
CA ILE A 277 6.62 -19.37 8.70
C ILE A 277 6.79 -20.83 9.11
#